data_a47304013e24b84949505c9f16d662a9
#
_entry.id   a47304013e24b84949505c9f16d662a9
#
_cell.length_a   1.000
_cell.length_b   1.000
_cell.length_c   1.000
_cell.angle_alpha   90.00
_cell.angle_beta   90.00
_cell.angle_gamma   90.00
#
_symmetry.space_group_name_H-M   'P 1'
#
loop_
_entity.id
_entity.type
_entity.pdbx_description
1 polymer ?
#
loop_
_entity_poly.entity_id
_entity_poly.type
_entity_poly.pdbx_seq_one_letter_code
_entity_poly.pdbx_strand_id
1 'polypeptide(L)'
;MSNNELNYLDWHLVKTKQDFLSFCQYCIAIKRNSRILTDAQLADDSYFLQSNVAQVNWYKIDGSEKGDSDWEHPDVQGFAVEMIESPSATSTVNVSSTNGAAESEHWLLCINASVSDENFVLPSLPKGARWEVLLDTRMSEFRPTGNYIPKPEFVISNRSVVLFKVDRTTNS
;
A
#
# COMPACT_ATOMS: atom_id res chain seq x y z
N MET A 1 -0.01 -11.25 -36.77
CA MET A 1 -0.36 -10.00 -36.08
C MET A 1 -0.19 -8.86 -37.07
N SER A 2 -1.27 -8.14 -37.37
CA SER A 2 -1.17 -7.00 -38.28
C SER A 2 -0.53 -5.83 -37.52
N ASN A 3 0.55 -5.32 -38.07
CA ASN A 3 1.26 -4.16 -37.59
C ASN A 3 0.45 -2.94 -38.07
N ASN A 4 -0.41 -2.37 -37.23
CA ASN A 4 -1.19 -1.19 -37.55
C ASN A 4 -0.96 -0.10 -36.50
N GLU A 5 -1.25 1.15 -36.86
CA GLU A 5 -1.02 2.34 -36.01
C GLU A 5 -1.73 2.28 -34.66
N LEU A 6 -2.79 1.48 -34.51
CA LEU A 6 -3.51 1.29 -33.26
C LEU A 6 -2.70 0.57 -32.18
N ASN A 7 -1.62 -0.11 -32.57
CA ASN A 7 -0.75 -0.86 -31.66
C ASN A 7 0.52 -0.08 -31.29
N TYR A 8 0.69 1.14 -31.77
CA TYR A 8 1.87 1.95 -31.44
C TYR A 8 1.64 2.78 -30.19
N LEU A 9 2.66 2.77 -29.31
CA LEU A 9 2.74 3.71 -28.21
C LEU A 9 3.01 5.11 -28.74
N ASP A 10 2.15 6.07 -28.40
CA ASP A 10 2.40 7.47 -28.70
C ASP A 10 3.47 8.04 -27.77
N TRP A 11 4.70 8.07 -28.22
CA TRP A 11 5.84 8.58 -27.48
C TRP A 11 5.78 10.09 -27.19
N HIS A 12 4.91 10.87 -27.86
CA HIS A 12 4.67 12.27 -27.53
C HIS A 12 4.04 12.42 -26.15
N LEU A 13 3.30 11.41 -25.68
CA LEU A 13 2.70 11.41 -24.34
C LEU A 13 3.74 11.46 -23.22
N VAL A 14 4.97 10.98 -23.44
CA VAL A 14 6.06 11.08 -22.46
C VAL A 14 6.33 12.53 -22.07
N LYS A 15 6.21 13.47 -23.02
CA LYS A 15 6.43 14.90 -22.75
C LYS A 15 5.22 15.59 -22.14
N THR A 16 4.01 15.19 -22.53
CA THR A 16 2.77 15.84 -22.12
C THR A 16 2.14 15.26 -20.86
N LYS A 17 2.58 14.05 -20.43
CA LYS A 17 2.07 13.31 -19.26
C LYS A 17 3.20 12.96 -18.29
N GLN A 18 4.12 13.90 -18.07
CA GLN A 18 5.27 13.71 -17.17
C GLN A 18 4.83 13.36 -15.73
N ASP A 19 3.76 13.98 -15.25
CA ASP A 19 3.23 13.72 -13.90
C ASP A 19 2.78 12.26 -13.75
N PHE A 20 2.05 11.75 -14.75
CA PHE A 20 1.63 10.36 -14.76
C PHE A 20 2.81 9.39 -14.87
N LEU A 21 3.80 9.70 -15.69
CA LEU A 21 5.03 8.90 -15.79
C LEU A 21 5.76 8.86 -14.45
N SER A 22 5.91 10.01 -13.79
CA SER A 22 6.54 10.12 -12.47
C SER A 22 5.77 9.33 -11.41
N PHE A 23 4.43 9.37 -11.46
CA PHE A 23 3.57 8.55 -10.60
C PHE A 23 3.83 7.05 -10.81
N CYS A 24 3.82 6.58 -12.05
CA CYS A 24 4.08 5.17 -12.37
C CYS A 24 5.49 4.73 -11.91
N GLN A 25 6.50 5.57 -12.15
CA GLN A 25 7.87 5.30 -11.70
C GLN A 25 7.96 5.19 -10.18
N TYR A 26 7.24 6.05 -9.46
CA TYR A 26 7.20 6.01 -8.00
C TYR A 26 6.51 4.74 -7.48
N CYS A 27 5.36 4.37 -8.03
CA CYS A 27 4.68 3.12 -7.68
C CYS A 27 5.57 1.89 -7.93
N ILE A 28 6.28 1.88 -9.06
CA ILE A 28 7.24 0.81 -9.37
C ILE A 28 8.38 0.79 -8.34
N ALA A 29 8.89 1.95 -7.96
CA ALA A 29 9.95 2.05 -6.95
C ALA A 29 9.49 1.54 -5.59
N ILE A 30 8.28 1.92 -5.12
CA ILE A 30 7.68 1.38 -3.89
C ILE A 30 7.62 -0.14 -3.98
N LYS A 31 7.02 -0.67 -5.06
CA LYS A 31 6.88 -2.12 -5.25
C LYS A 31 8.24 -2.84 -5.20
N ARG A 32 9.23 -2.36 -5.94
CA ARG A 32 10.56 -2.99 -6.02
C ARG A 32 11.34 -2.97 -4.73
N ASN A 33 11.07 -2.00 -3.85
CA ASN A 33 11.73 -1.84 -2.56
C ASN A 33 10.97 -2.53 -1.40
N SER A 34 9.88 -3.21 -1.69
CA SER A 34 9.10 -3.96 -0.70
C SER A 34 9.16 -5.46 -0.96
N ARG A 35 9.43 -6.24 0.07
CA ARG A 35 9.41 -7.70 0.02
C ARG A 35 7.99 -8.23 -0.14
N ILE A 36 7.04 -7.63 0.59
CA ILE A 36 5.61 -8.00 0.52
C ILE A 36 5.04 -7.70 -0.87
N LEU A 37 5.25 -6.48 -1.38
CA LEU A 37 4.62 -6.06 -2.64
C LEU A 37 5.28 -6.67 -3.89
N THR A 38 6.48 -7.23 -3.77
CA THR A 38 7.14 -7.98 -4.86
C THR A 38 6.79 -9.44 -4.87
N ASP A 39 6.19 -9.95 -3.78
CA ASP A 39 5.78 -11.35 -3.71
C ASP A 39 4.60 -11.59 -4.67
N ALA A 40 4.89 -12.32 -5.76
CA ALA A 40 3.90 -12.62 -6.80
C ALA A 40 2.83 -13.65 -6.33
N GLN A 41 2.98 -14.21 -5.14
CA GLN A 41 2.16 -15.30 -4.63
C GLN A 41 0.98 -14.84 -3.77
N LEU A 42 0.78 -13.53 -3.63
CA LEU A 42 -0.36 -12.95 -2.88
C LEU A 42 -1.75 -13.32 -3.45
N ALA A 43 -1.81 -13.95 -4.61
CA ALA A 43 -3.07 -14.15 -5.34
C ALA A 43 -3.75 -15.52 -5.10
N ASP A 44 -3.16 -16.42 -4.30
CA ASP A 44 -3.71 -17.77 -4.10
C ASP A 44 -3.64 -18.17 -2.62
N ASP A 45 -4.80 -18.44 -2.02
CA ASP A 45 -4.96 -18.87 -0.62
C ASP A 45 -4.10 -20.10 -0.24
N SER A 46 -3.76 -20.95 -1.22
CA SER A 46 -2.93 -22.14 -1.00
C SER A 46 -1.45 -21.82 -0.78
N TYR A 47 -0.99 -20.60 -1.09
CA TYR A 47 0.41 -20.21 -1.07
C TYR A 47 0.83 -19.37 0.14
N PHE A 48 -0.07 -19.02 1.04
CA PHE A 48 0.28 -18.27 2.26
C PHE A 48 1.40 -18.92 3.09
N LEU A 49 1.59 -20.23 2.98
CA LEU A 49 2.65 -20.96 3.66
C LEU A 49 4.06 -20.72 3.06
N GLN A 50 4.17 -20.15 1.87
CA GLN A 50 5.42 -19.90 1.16
C GLN A 50 5.64 -18.41 0.83
N SER A 51 4.65 -17.55 1.11
CA SER A 51 4.74 -16.13 0.84
C SER A 51 5.51 -15.39 1.94
N ASN A 52 6.03 -14.20 1.60
CA ASN A 52 6.61 -13.30 2.59
C ASN A 52 5.53 -12.63 3.48
N VAL A 53 4.25 -12.84 3.20
CA VAL A 53 3.13 -12.30 3.96
C VAL A 53 2.66 -13.33 4.97
N ALA A 54 2.67 -12.98 6.26
CA ALA A 54 2.14 -13.80 7.34
C ALA A 54 0.65 -13.63 7.53
N GLN A 55 0.16 -12.41 7.29
CA GLN A 55 -1.22 -12.04 7.60
C GLN A 55 -1.73 -10.97 6.64
N VAL A 56 -2.96 -11.15 6.17
CA VAL A 56 -3.73 -10.15 5.43
C VAL A 56 -5.05 -9.94 6.15
N ASN A 57 -5.32 -8.70 6.56
CA ASN A 57 -6.56 -8.32 7.20
C ASN A 57 -7.30 -7.30 6.33
N TRP A 58 -8.61 -7.43 6.26
CA TRP A 58 -9.48 -6.51 5.54
C TRP A 58 -10.33 -5.73 6.53
N TYR A 59 -10.41 -4.42 6.33
CA TYR A 59 -11.15 -3.53 7.22
C TYR A 59 -12.19 -2.71 6.46
N LYS A 60 -13.28 -2.42 7.15
CA LYS A 60 -14.24 -1.38 6.74
C LYS A 60 -13.66 0.01 7.05
N ILE A 61 -14.33 1.05 6.58
CA ILE A 61 -13.95 2.44 6.83
C ILE A 61 -13.91 2.76 8.33
N ASP A 62 -14.83 2.16 9.11
CA ASP A 62 -14.91 2.33 10.56
C ASP A 62 -13.84 1.57 11.37
N GLY A 63 -12.92 0.89 10.69
CA GLY A 63 -11.83 0.12 11.27
C GLY A 63 -12.22 -1.26 11.79
N SER A 64 -13.47 -1.67 11.66
CA SER A 64 -13.89 -3.04 11.96
C SER A 64 -13.46 -4.00 10.85
N GLU A 65 -13.18 -5.27 11.20
CA GLU A 65 -12.84 -6.29 10.21
C GLU A 65 -13.99 -6.52 9.23
N LYS A 66 -13.63 -6.78 7.99
CA LYS A 66 -14.55 -7.04 6.90
C LYS A 66 -14.82 -8.55 6.82
N GLY A 67 -16.06 -8.95 7.09
CA GLY A 67 -16.52 -10.35 6.95
C GLY A 67 -17.04 -10.65 5.55
N ASP A 68 -17.34 -11.95 5.28
CA ASP A 68 -17.79 -12.40 3.96
C ASP A 68 -19.04 -11.67 3.49
N SER A 69 -20.02 -11.44 4.36
CA SER A 69 -21.26 -10.70 4.04
C SER A 69 -21.03 -9.24 3.64
N ASP A 70 -19.93 -8.62 4.12
CA ASP A 70 -19.64 -7.24 3.81
C ASP A 70 -19.17 -7.04 2.34
N TRP A 71 -18.74 -8.13 1.66
CA TRP A 71 -18.34 -8.07 0.25
C TRP A 71 -19.50 -8.03 -0.71
N GLU A 72 -20.64 -8.56 -0.29
CA GLU A 72 -21.87 -8.60 -1.10
C GLU A 72 -22.70 -7.32 -1.00
N HIS A 73 -22.32 -6.38 -0.12
CA HIS A 73 -23.08 -5.17 0.12
C HIS A 73 -22.81 -4.13 -0.99
N PRO A 74 -23.84 -3.74 -1.79
CA PRO A 74 -23.64 -2.89 -2.96
C PRO A 74 -23.18 -1.46 -2.61
N ASP A 75 -23.39 -1.01 -1.37
CA ASP A 75 -23.08 0.36 -0.92
C ASP A 75 -21.64 0.50 -0.38
N VAL A 76 -20.86 -0.59 -0.33
CA VAL A 76 -19.48 -0.52 0.14
C VAL A 76 -18.58 0.11 -0.93
N GLN A 77 -18.21 1.36 -0.69
CA GLN A 77 -17.37 2.14 -1.61
C GLN A 77 -15.95 2.39 -1.07
N GLY A 78 -15.61 1.80 0.07
CA GLY A 78 -14.27 1.95 0.66
C GLY A 78 -13.90 0.80 1.56
N PHE A 79 -12.62 0.48 1.58
CA PHE A 79 -12.05 -0.53 2.46
C PHE A 79 -10.54 -0.32 2.62
N ALA A 80 -9.97 -0.99 3.63
CA ALA A 80 -8.53 -1.05 3.79
C ALA A 80 -8.04 -2.50 3.82
N VAL A 81 -6.84 -2.72 3.30
CA VAL A 81 -6.14 -4.01 3.39
C VAL A 81 -4.81 -3.82 4.08
N GLU A 82 -4.60 -4.55 5.16
CA GLU A 82 -3.37 -4.61 5.92
C GLU A 82 -2.58 -5.85 5.54
N MET A 83 -1.28 -5.70 5.34
CA MET A 83 -0.37 -6.77 4.99
C MET A 83 0.81 -6.76 5.96
N ILE A 84 1.05 -7.88 6.64
CA ILE A 84 2.12 -8.03 7.63
C ILE A 84 3.09 -9.11 7.16
N GLU A 85 4.38 -8.77 7.15
CA GLU A 85 5.44 -9.69 6.74
C GLU A 85 5.62 -10.85 7.72
N SER A 86 5.88 -12.04 7.17
CA SER A 86 6.22 -13.21 7.96
C SER A 86 7.58 -13.05 8.64
N PRO A 87 7.70 -13.39 9.94
CA PRO A 87 9.00 -13.39 10.63
C PRO A 87 10.04 -14.29 9.98
N SER A 88 9.62 -15.33 9.26
CA SER A 88 10.52 -16.25 8.56
C SER A 88 11.12 -15.64 7.29
N ALA A 89 10.46 -14.68 6.67
CA ALA A 89 10.95 -14.02 5.46
C ALA A 89 12.19 -13.14 5.72
N THR A 90 12.29 -12.59 6.92
CA THR A 90 13.47 -11.80 7.34
C THR A 90 14.74 -12.62 7.46
N SER A 91 14.64 -13.95 7.57
CA SER A 91 15.79 -14.86 7.77
C SER A 91 16.46 -15.31 6.47
N THR A 92 15.82 -15.15 5.32
CA THR A 92 16.29 -15.68 4.02
C THR A 92 17.09 -14.69 3.19
N VAL A 93 17.10 -13.43 3.57
CA VAL A 93 17.93 -12.42 2.87
C VAL A 93 19.28 -12.34 3.56
N ASN A 94 20.30 -12.98 2.95
CA ASN A 94 21.70 -12.73 3.27
C ASN A 94 22.04 -11.27 2.94
N VAL A 95 21.65 -10.35 3.80
CA VAL A 95 22.13 -8.98 3.74
C VAL A 95 23.50 -8.98 4.41
N SER A 96 24.55 -9.03 3.59
CA SER A 96 25.90 -8.63 3.99
C SER A 96 25.89 -7.12 4.28
N SER A 97 25.29 -6.72 5.36
CA SER A 97 25.47 -5.35 5.89
C SER A 97 25.20 -5.35 7.39
N THR A 98 26.27 -5.11 8.07
CA THR A 98 26.45 -4.51 9.40
C THR A 98 25.18 -4.10 10.14
N ASN A 99 24.92 -4.79 11.26
CA ASN A 99 24.18 -4.29 12.42
C ASN A 99 22.70 -3.92 12.22
N GLY A 100 21.82 -4.92 12.18
CA GLY A 100 20.39 -4.73 12.36
C GLY A 100 19.61 -5.88 11.70
N ALA A 101 18.82 -6.63 12.48
CA ALA A 101 17.81 -7.50 11.91
C ALA A 101 16.91 -6.63 11.01
N ALA A 102 16.71 -7.04 9.76
CA ALA A 102 15.83 -6.30 8.85
C ALA A 102 14.44 -6.21 9.50
N GLU A 103 13.94 -4.98 9.66
CA GLU A 103 12.61 -4.78 10.24
C GLU A 103 11.54 -5.45 9.38
N SER A 104 10.59 -6.09 10.04
CA SER A 104 9.43 -6.70 9.38
C SER A 104 8.59 -5.60 8.71
N GLU A 105 8.26 -5.81 7.44
CA GLU A 105 7.38 -4.89 6.71
C GLU A 105 5.94 -5.02 7.18
N HIS A 106 5.26 -3.86 7.27
CA HIS A 106 3.87 -3.78 7.65
C HIS A 106 3.22 -2.62 6.88
N TRP A 107 2.25 -2.94 6.04
CA TRP A 107 1.62 -2.04 5.10
C TRP A 107 0.12 -1.96 5.30
N LEU A 108 -0.48 -0.82 4.97
CA LEU A 108 -1.92 -0.63 4.92
C LEU A 108 -2.27 0.14 3.65
N LEU A 109 -3.09 -0.45 2.80
CA LEU A 109 -3.63 0.16 1.60
C LEU A 109 -5.10 0.51 1.85
N CYS A 110 -5.44 1.80 1.81
CA CYS A 110 -6.81 2.29 1.93
C CYS A 110 -7.32 2.75 0.57
N ILE A 111 -8.52 2.32 0.21
CA ILE A 111 -9.18 2.65 -1.05
C ILE A 111 -10.51 3.32 -0.74
N ASN A 112 -10.69 4.54 -1.22
CA ASN A 112 -11.96 5.25 -1.22
C ASN A 112 -12.45 5.39 -2.67
N ALA A 113 -13.44 4.59 -3.06
CA ALA A 113 -14.07 4.66 -4.37
C ALA A 113 -15.34 5.55 -4.36
N SER A 114 -15.73 6.08 -3.20
CA SER A 114 -16.93 6.93 -3.07
C SER A 114 -16.76 8.28 -3.77
N VAL A 115 -17.84 8.99 -3.90
CA VAL A 115 -17.87 10.37 -4.43
C VAL A 115 -17.60 11.44 -3.36
N SER A 116 -17.53 11.01 -2.09
CA SER A 116 -17.26 11.84 -0.90
C SER A 116 -15.94 11.47 -0.24
N ASP A 117 -15.39 12.42 0.49
CA ASP A 117 -14.27 12.16 1.38
C ASP A 117 -14.76 11.30 2.56
N GLU A 118 -13.98 10.29 2.93
CA GLU A 118 -14.35 9.34 3.98
C GLU A 118 -13.31 9.34 5.12
N ASN A 119 -13.81 9.26 6.36
CA ASN A 119 -12.95 9.21 7.54
C ASN A 119 -12.63 7.76 7.90
N PHE A 120 -11.44 7.29 7.54
CA PHE A 120 -10.98 5.94 7.84
C PHE A 120 -10.42 5.86 9.25
N VAL A 121 -10.82 4.82 9.97
CA VAL A 121 -10.20 4.45 11.25
C VAL A 121 -9.09 3.44 10.96
N LEU A 122 -7.84 3.86 11.21
CA LEU A 122 -6.66 3.04 10.95
C LEU A 122 -6.49 1.98 12.06
N PRO A 123 -6.01 0.77 11.72
CA PRO A 123 -5.70 -0.25 12.71
C PRO A 123 -4.70 0.27 13.75
N SER A 124 -4.89 -0.17 15.00
CA SER A 124 -4.01 0.21 16.10
C SER A 124 -2.66 -0.50 15.98
N LEU A 125 -1.59 0.23 16.21
CA LEU A 125 -0.23 -0.28 16.19
C LEU A 125 0.33 -0.51 17.59
N PRO A 126 1.35 -1.37 17.74
CA PRO A 126 2.09 -1.51 18.99
C PRO A 126 2.71 -0.17 19.45
N LYS A 127 2.99 -0.06 20.74
CA LYS A 127 3.63 1.13 21.32
C LYS A 127 4.96 1.43 20.61
N GLY A 128 5.14 2.67 20.18
CA GLY A 128 6.35 3.12 19.50
C GLY A 128 6.30 2.98 17.98
N ALA A 129 5.28 2.32 17.43
CA ALA A 129 5.04 2.25 16.00
C ALA A 129 3.98 3.29 15.56
N ARG A 130 4.08 3.75 14.33
CA ARG A 130 3.16 4.73 13.74
C ARG A 130 2.97 4.46 12.24
N TRP A 131 1.81 4.84 11.72
CA TRP A 131 1.58 4.84 10.29
C TRP A 131 2.25 6.05 9.63
N GLU A 132 3.00 5.81 8.57
CA GLU A 132 3.58 6.83 7.70
C GLU A 132 2.92 6.74 6.33
N VAL A 133 2.46 7.88 5.79
CA VAL A 133 1.91 7.94 4.43
C VAL A 133 3.06 7.87 3.44
N LEU A 134 3.03 6.89 2.54
CA LEU A 134 3.99 6.79 1.44
C LEU A 134 3.43 7.29 0.12
N LEU A 135 2.14 7.07 -0.10
CA LEU A 135 1.46 7.45 -1.33
C LEU A 135 0.07 7.99 -0.99
N ASP A 136 -0.28 9.11 -1.58
CA ASP A 136 -1.64 9.63 -1.61
C ASP A 136 -1.94 10.14 -3.03
N THR A 137 -2.87 9.49 -3.71
CA THR A 137 -3.18 9.78 -5.13
C THR A 137 -3.86 11.12 -5.35
N ARG A 138 -4.26 11.83 -4.29
CA ARG A 138 -4.85 13.18 -4.36
C ARG A 138 -3.83 14.30 -4.18
N MET A 139 -2.68 14.00 -3.66
CA MET A 139 -1.60 14.98 -3.56
C MET A 139 -1.00 15.28 -4.93
N SER A 140 -0.67 16.54 -5.19
CA SER A 140 -0.12 16.99 -6.48
C SER A 140 1.16 16.27 -6.87
N GLU A 141 1.97 15.89 -5.88
CA GLU A 141 3.19 15.10 -6.07
C GLU A 141 3.01 13.64 -5.61
N PHE A 142 1.79 13.21 -5.28
CA PHE A 142 1.40 11.88 -4.76
C PHE A 142 2.27 11.37 -3.60
N ARG A 143 3.25 12.14 -3.17
CA ARG A 143 4.14 11.88 -2.03
C ARG A 143 3.86 12.88 -0.94
N PRO A 144 3.71 12.46 0.31
CA PRO A 144 3.69 13.40 1.41
C PRO A 144 5.04 14.11 1.51
N THR A 145 5.01 15.42 1.60
CA THR A 145 6.20 16.22 1.89
C THR A 145 6.38 16.29 3.39
N GLY A 146 7.50 15.73 3.90
CA GLY A 146 7.86 15.80 5.32
C GLY A 146 7.36 14.62 6.15
N ASN A 147 7.56 14.67 7.46
CA ASN A 147 7.16 13.66 8.43
C ASN A 147 5.66 13.77 8.73
N TYR A 148 4.85 13.28 7.81
CA TYR A 148 3.41 13.24 8.02
C TYR A 148 3.05 12.01 8.84
N ILE A 149 2.57 12.21 10.07
CA ILE A 149 2.13 11.15 10.97
C ILE A 149 0.61 11.21 11.03
N PRO A 150 -0.10 10.24 10.45
CA PRO A 150 -1.56 10.25 10.52
C PRO A 150 -2.03 9.98 11.94
N LYS A 151 -3.16 10.58 12.29
CA LYS A 151 -3.92 10.25 13.50
C LYS A 151 -4.60 8.89 13.32
N PRO A 152 -5.14 8.29 14.40
CA PRO A 152 -5.95 7.06 14.29
C PRO A 152 -7.09 7.18 13.26
N GLU A 153 -7.66 8.36 13.12
CA GLU A 153 -8.62 8.71 12.09
C GLU A 153 -7.94 9.53 11.00
N PHE A 154 -8.15 9.12 9.75
CA PHE A 154 -7.53 9.75 8.59
C PHE A 154 -8.55 9.96 7.48
N VAL A 155 -8.70 11.22 7.04
CA VAL A 155 -9.61 11.55 5.95
C VAL A 155 -8.95 11.18 4.62
N ILE A 156 -9.59 10.26 3.90
CA ILE A 156 -9.19 9.86 2.54
C ILE A 156 -10.14 10.51 1.56
N SER A 157 -9.58 11.31 0.67
CA SER A 157 -10.35 12.04 -0.33
C SER A 157 -11.15 11.10 -1.23
N ASN A 158 -12.21 11.63 -1.82
CA ASN A 158 -13.02 10.87 -2.77
C ASN A 158 -12.19 10.32 -3.94
N ARG A 159 -12.54 9.13 -4.43
CA ARG A 159 -11.90 8.46 -5.57
C ARG A 159 -10.37 8.46 -5.47
N SER A 160 -9.86 8.08 -4.30
CA SER A 160 -8.43 8.06 -4.04
C SER A 160 -7.95 6.81 -3.33
N VAL A 161 -6.64 6.63 -3.38
CA VAL A 161 -5.93 5.53 -2.72
C VAL A 161 -4.82 6.14 -1.90
N VAL A 162 -4.68 5.65 -0.66
CA VAL A 162 -3.58 6.02 0.24
C VAL A 162 -2.86 4.76 0.68
N LEU A 163 -1.53 4.76 0.58
CA LEU A 163 -0.68 3.68 1.03
C LEU A 163 0.14 4.14 2.24
N PHE A 164 0.03 3.40 3.32
CA PHE A 164 0.79 3.58 4.55
C PHE A 164 1.80 2.46 4.74
N LYS A 165 2.87 2.78 5.43
CA LYS A 165 3.82 1.83 5.98
C LYS A 165 4.02 2.09 7.47
N VAL A 166 4.28 1.05 8.26
CA VAL A 166 4.64 1.23 9.67
C VAL A 166 6.08 1.72 9.76
N ASP A 167 6.25 2.85 10.45
CA ASP A 167 7.53 3.37 10.91
C ASP A 167 7.69 3.02 12.40
N ARG A 168 8.81 2.39 12.74
CA ARG A 168 9.17 1.99 14.11
C ARG A 168 10.37 2.76 14.62
N THR A 169 10.60 3.99 14.14
CA THR A 169 11.71 4.79 14.65
C THR A 169 11.56 4.97 16.16
N THR A 170 12.38 4.27 16.89
CA THR A 170 12.61 4.51 18.33
C THR A 170 13.21 5.91 18.45
N ASN A 171 12.40 6.87 18.92
CA ASN A 171 12.97 8.09 19.46
C ASN A 171 13.81 7.68 20.68
N SER A 172 15.13 7.72 20.50
CA SER A 172 16.10 7.65 21.57
C SER A 172 16.03 8.92 22.41
#